data_d4cda5213445dd5a0c2dd4cd635a2d4e
#
_entry.id   d4cda5213445dd5a0c2dd4cd635a2d4e
#
_cell.length_a   1.000
_cell.length_b   1.000
_cell.length_c   1.000
_cell.angle_alpha   90.00
_cell.angle_beta   90.00
_cell.angle_gamma   90.00
#
_symmetry.space_group_name_H-M   'P 1'
#
loop_
_entity.id
_entity.type
_entity.pdbx_description
1 polymer ?
#
loop_
_entity_poly.entity_id
_entity_poly.type
_entity_poly.pdbx_seq_one_letter_code
_entity_poly.pdbx_strand_id
1 'polypeptide(L)'
;MQNIDVGALASQVLWAAFGLSVLFGAIAQRTHFCTMGAVADIVNIGDWSRMRMWALAIGVAMLGFNAMVGLGWVDAGKTIYAVPRLTWLSATVGGLMFGFGMVLASGCGSKTLVRIGGGNLKSVVVFIVLGVAAFATLRGITAVARVATVDRVAVELAGGQDLPTLAAAAFGLAKAQAALLLGALIGGALIVWTLARSEGRSADVLLGGAGIGAVVAAMWWVSGRLGYVAEDPNTLQEAFVATNSQRMESLSFVAPIAYTIDWLLFFSDKSKVLTLGIVSTAGVVVGSALWALASRSFRWEGFANAEDTANHLVGAMLMGVGGVAALGCTVGQGLSGVSTLAIGSFIALASIIAGAVLGVRYQAWRIERA
;
A
#
# COMPACT_ATOMS: atom_id res chain seq x y z
N MET A 1 5.80 20.73 -31.03
CA MET A 1 5.49 20.33 -29.64
C MET A 1 3.97 20.21 -29.58
N GLN A 2 3.42 19.02 -29.35
CA GLN A 2 2.00 18.89 -29.09
C GLN A 2 1.70 19.61 -27.79
N ASN A 3 0.78 20.58 -27.80
CA ASN A 3 0.26 21.19 -26.58
C ASN A 3 -0.44 20.08 -25.76
N ILE A 4 0.27 19.48 -24.81
CA ILE A 4 -0.32 18.49 -23.90
C ILE A 4 -1.22 19.28 -22.94
N ASP A 5 -2.50 19.04 -23.02
CA ASP A 5 -3.45 19.54 -22.01
C ASP A 5 -3.26 18.72 -20.72
N VAL A 6 -2.42 19.24 -19.82
CA VAL A 6 -2.13 18.62 -18.54
C VAL A 6 -3.39 18.43 -17.69
N GLY A 7 -4.38 19.32 -17.83
CA GLY A 7 -5.65 19.20 -17.13
C GLY A 7 -6.49 17.99 -17.61
N ALA A 8 -6.58 17.83 -18.93
CA ALA A 8 -7.27 16.66 -19.52
C ALA A 8 -6.55 15.36 -19.16
N LEU A 9 -5.21 15.37 -19.20
CA LEU A 9 -4.40 14.21 -18.81
C LEU A 9 -4.59 13.85 -17.32
N ALA A 10 -4.57 14.86 -16.43
CA ALA A 10 -4.85 14.67 -15.01
C ALA A 10 -6.21 14.01 -14.78
N SER A 11 -7.25 14.48 -15.48
CA SER A 11 -8.58 13.87 -15.42
C SER A 11 -8.58 12.40 -15.84
N GLN A 12 -7.89 12.06 -16.93
CA GLN A 12 -7.77 10.65 -17.37
C GLN A 12 -7.08 9.78 -16.35
N VAL A 13 -5.96 10.24 -15.76
CA VAL A 13 -5.23 9.53 -14.69
C VAL A 13 -6.13 9.31 -13.48
N LEU A 14 -6.87 10.33 -13.04
CA LEU A 14 -7.75 10.24 -11.89
C LEU A 14 -8.91 9.26 -12.12
N TRP A 15 -9.56 9.29 -13.30
CA TRP A 15 -10.61 8.33 -13.61
C TRP A 15 -10.12 6.90 -13.76
N ALA A 16 -8.95 6.69 -14.35
CA ALA A 16 -8.33 5.37 -14.43
C ALA A 16 -7.98 4.84 -13.03
N ALA A 17 -7.38 5.69 -12.18
CA ALA A 17 -7.06 5.34 -10.80
C ALA A 17 -8.32 5.03 -9.97
N PHE A 18 -9.38 5.82 -10.14
CA PHE A 18 -10.66 5.56 -9.48
C PHE A 18 -11.24 4.21 -9.89
N GLY A 19 -11.32 3.92 -11.20
CA GLY A 19 -11.85 2.66 -11.72
C GLY A 19 -11.07 1.44 -11.24
N LEU A 20 -9.72 1.50 -11.27
CA LEU A 20 -8.86 0.45 -10.73
C LEU A 20 -9.06 0.25 -9.22
N SER A 21 -9.27 1.34 -8.48
CA SER A 21 -9.50 1.28 -7.05
C SER A 21 -10.89 0.75 -6.68
N VAL A 22 -11.91 1.03 -7.49
CA VAL A 22 -13.23 0.39 -7.38
C VAL A 22 -13.10 -1.12 -7.58
N LEU A 23 -12.34 -1.56 -8.59
CA LEU A 23 -12.08 -2.97 -8.82
C LEU A 23 -11.34 -3.60 -7.64
N PHE A 24 -10.30 -2.93 -7.11
CA PHE A 24 -9.59 -3.35 -5.91
C PHE A 24 -10.56 -3.55 -4.73
N GLY A 25 -11.41 -2.57 -4.45
CA GLY A 25 -12.37 -2.61 -3.35
C GLY A 25 -13.36 -3.76 -3.46
N ALA A 26 -13.91 -3.99 -4.66
CA ALA A 26 -14.84 -5.08 -4.94
C ALA A 26 -14.18 -6.46 -4.76
N ILE A 27 -12.96 -6.65 -5.32
CA ILE A 27 -12.19 -7.90 -5.17
C ILE A 27 -11.84 -8.13 -3.70
N ALA A 28 -11.32 -7.12 -3.00
CA ALA A 28 -10.90 -7.22 -1.61
C ALA A 28 -12.08 -7.52 -0.65
N GLN A 29 -13.26 -6.98 -0.93
CA GLN A 29 -14.47 -7.29 -0.18
C GLN A 29 -14.93 -8.72 -0.43
N ARG A 30 -14.97 -9.18 -1.69
CA ARG A 30 -15.37 -10.54 -2.05
C ARG A 30 -14.45 -11.60 -1.47
N THR A 31 -13.14 -11.41 -1.61
CA THR A 31 -12.14 -12.44 -1.27
C THR A 31 -11.63 -12.34 0.16
N HIS A 32 -12.15 -11.37 0.93
CA HIS A 32 -11.67 -11.08 2.28
C HIS A 32 -10.15 -10.84 2.35
N PHE A 33 -9.59 -10.22 1.31
CA PHE A 33 -8.17 -9.89 1.23
C PHE A 33 -7.72 -9.06 2.43
N CYS A 34 -6.82 -9.61 3.26
CA CYS A 34 -6.41 -8.98 4.51
C CYS A 34 -5.08 -9.54 5.02
N THR A 35 -4.08 -8.66 5.21
CA THR A 35 -2.77 -9.05 5.75
C THR A 35 -2.86 -9.50 7.20
N MET A 36 -3.57 -8.74 8.04
CA MET A 36 -3.75 -9.07 9.44
C MET A 36 -4.41 -10.44 9.58
N GLY A 37 -5.47 -10.69 8.80
CA GLY A 37 -6.12 -12.00 8.77
C GLY A 37 -5.18 -13.12 8.33
N ALA A 38 -4.33 -12.89 7.32
CA ALA A 38 -3.34 -13.88 6.87
C ALA A 38 -2.32 -14.24 7.96
N VAL A 39 -1.84 -13.24 8.72
CA VAL A 39 -0.93 -13.49 9.85
C VAL A 39 -1.65 -14.18 11.00
N ALA A 40 -2.86 -13.74 11.35
CA ALA A 40 -3.66 -14.33 12.43
C ALA A 40 -4.02 -15.80 12.14
N ASP A 41 -4.39 -16.13 10.89
CA ASP A 41 -4.72 -17.50 10.50
C ASP A 41 -3.51 -18.42 10.68
N ILE A 42 -2.31 -17.97 10.28
CA ILE A 42 -1.08 -18.76 10.46
C ILE A 42 -0.76 -18.95 11.94
N VAL A 43 -0.83 -17.88 12.74
CA VAL A 43 -0.41 -17.92 14.15
C VAL A 43 -1.39 -18.74 15.00
N ASN A 44 -2.71 -18.64 14.74
CA ASN A 44 -3.74 -19.25 15.58
C ASN A 44 -4.14 -20.65 15.12
N ILE A 45 -4.19 -20.90 13.81
CA ILE A 45 -4.73 -22.17 13.24
C ILE A 45 -3.83 -22.85 12.21
N GLY A 46 -2.69 -22.23 11.84
CA GLY A 46 -1.77 -22.79 10.86
C GLY A 46 -2.27 -22.75 9.40
N ASP A 47 -3.32 -21.97 9.09
CA ASP A 47 -3.85 -21.85 7.73
C ASP A 47 -3.06 -20.83 6.91
N TRP A 48 -2.55 -21.26 5.76
CA TRP A 48 -1.74 -20.46 4.83
C TRP A 48 -2.52 -19.92 3.64
N SER A 49 -3.81 -20.18 3.52
CA SER A 49 -4.61 -19.85 2.34
C SER A 49 -4.57 -18.34 2.02
N ARG A 50 -4.79 -17.48 3.01
CA ARG A 50 -4.72 -16.02 2.82
C ARG A 50 -3.28 -15.52 2.58
N MET A 51 -2.26 -16.15 3.16
CA MET A 51 -0.88 -15.80 2.89
C MET A 51 -0.48 -16.16 1.45
N ARG A 52 -0.99 -17.28 0.92
CA ARG A 52 -0.83 -17.65 -0.49
C ARG A 52 -1.50 -16.64 -1.43
N MET A 53 -2.68 -16.14 -1.07
CA MET A 53 -3.34 -15.06 -1.79
C MET A 53 -2.45 -13.80 -1.84
N TRP A 54 -1.81 -13.45 -0.72
CA TRP A 54 -0.86 -12.33 -0.64
C TRP A 54 0.39 -12.58 -1.49
N ALA A 55 0.99 -13.74 -1.41
CA ALA A 55 2.17 -14.10 -2.21
C ALA A 55 1.88 -14.05 -3.71
N LEU A 56 0.69 -14.52 -4.12
CA LEU A 56 0.24 -14.43 -5.51
C LEU A 56 0.09 -12.97 -5.96
N ALA A 57 -0.49 -12.11 -5.11
CA ALA A 57 -0.65 -10.69 -5.42
C ALA A 57 0.71 -9.99 -5.56
N ILE A 58 1.65 -10.26 -4.66
CA ILE A 58 3.04 -9.76 -4.75
C ILE A 58 3.70 -10.26 -6.03
N GLY A 59 3.62 -11.56 -6.33
CA GLY A 59 4.25 -12.16 -7.51
C GLY A 59 3.73 -11.56 -8.81
N VAL A 60 2.41 -11.41 -8.95
CA VAL A 60 1.79 -10.81 -10.16
C VAL A 60 2.15 -9.32 -10.29
N ALA A 61 2.07 -8.55 -9.20
CA ALA A 61 2.46 -7.14 -9.21
C ALA A 61 3.94 -6.96 -9.57
N MET A 62 4.82 -7.82 -9.03
CA MET A 62 6.26 -7.81 -9.29
C MET A 62 6.58 -8.15 -10.73
N LEU A 63 5.96 -9.19 -11.30
CA LEU A 63 6.12 -9.54 -12.72
C LEU A 63 5.64 -8.39 -13.61
N GLY A 64 4.45 -7.84 -13.32
CA GLY A 64 3.89 -6.75 -14.11
C GLY A 64 4.77 -5.50 -14.10
N PHE A 65 5.22 -5.06 -12.92
CA PHE A 65 6.08 -3.88 -12.79
C PHE A 65 7.44 -4.08 -13.47
N ASN A 66 8.14 -5.19 -13.19
CA ASN A 66 9.48 -5.42 -13.75
C ASN A 66 9.44 -5.73 -15.26
N ALA A 67 8.34 -6.30 -15.77
CA ALA A 67 8.12 -6.39 -17.21
C ALA A 67 8.01 -5.01 -17.88
N MET A 68 7.27 -4.08 -17.26
CA MET A 68 7.19 -2.70 -17.77
C MET A 68 8.55 -1.97 -17.74
N VAL A 69 9.36 -2.20 -16.70
CA VAL A 69 10.74 -1.68 -16.63
C VAL A 69 11.60 -2.29 -17.74
N GLY A 70 11.52 -3.60 -17.92
CA GLY A 70 12.27 -4.30 -18.97
C GLY A 70 11.91 -3.89 -20.39
N LEU A 71 10.64 -3.54 -20.64
CA LEU A 71 10.15 -3.01 -21.91
C LEU A 71 10.42 -1.51 -22.09
N GLY A 72 10.99 -0.84 -21.10
CA GLY A 72 11.25 0.60 -21.15
C GLY A 72 9.98 1.47 -21.07
N TRP A 73 8.86 0.92 -20.60
CA TRP A 73 7.62 1.68 -20.44
C TRP A 73 7.63 2.57 -19.20
N VAL A 74 8.32 2.17 -18.15
CA VAL A 74 8.48 2.91 -16.90
C VAL A 74 9.92 2.83 -16.41
N ASP A 75 10.35 3.82 -15.62
CA ASP A 75 11.64 3.85 -14.96
C ASP A 75 11.50 3.58 -13.47
N ALA A 76 12.05 2.45 -12.99
CA ALA A 76 12.02 2.08 -11.58
C ALA A 76 12.67 3.14 -10.66
N GLY A 77 13.67 3.90 -11.17
CA GLY A 77 14.34 4.96 -10.42
C GLY A 77 13.44 6.16 -10.09
N LYS A 78 12.32 6.29 -10.78
CA LYS A 78 11.35 7.39 -10.60
C LYS A 78 10.21 7.05 -9.64
N THR A 79 10.22 5.86 -9.04
CA THR A 79 9.24 5.48 -8.01
C THR A 79 9.52 6.16 -6.67
N ILE A 80 8.51 6.26 -5.81
CA ILE A 80 8.68 6.76 -4.44
C ILE A 80 9.58 5.86 -3.58
N TYR A 81 9.77 4.59 -3.98
CA TYR A 81 10.57 3.59 -3.26
C TYR A 81 12.03 3.53 -3.71
N ALA A 82 12.40 4.16 -4.83
CA ALA A 82 13.73 4.09 -5.42
C ALA A 82 14.73 5.12 -4.89
N VAL A 83 14.40 5.82 -3.79
CA VAL A 83 15.26 6.85 -3.21
C VAL A 83 16.57 6.22 -2.73
N PRO A 84 17.76 6.81 -3.05
CA PRO A 84 19.05 6.24 -2.64
C PRO A 84 19.22 6.11 -1.12
N ARG A 85 18.53 6.94 -0.36
CA ARG A 85 18.59 6.95 1.12
C ARG A 85 17.68 5.88 1.71
N LEU A 86 18.26 4.81 2.23
CA LEU A 86 17.58 3.72 2.92
C LEU A 86 17.43 4.06 4.41
N THR A 87 16.25 4.51 4.83
CA THR A 87 15.89 4.78 6.23
C THR A 87 15.45 3.50 6.94
N TRP A 88 16.38 2.54 7.09
CA TRP A 88 16.07 1.20 7.56
C TRP A 88 15.48 1.16 8.99
N LEU A 89 15.94 2.05 9.89
CA LEU A 89 15.41 2.11 11.26
C LEU A 89 13.98 2.63 11.27
N SER A 90 13.67 3.66 10.46
CA SER A 90 12.32 4.19 10.30
C SER A 90 11.38 3.13 9.72
N ALA A 91 11.83 2.39 8.70
CA ALA A 91 11.08 1.27 8.12
C ALA A 91 10.81 0.16 9.15
N THR A 92 11.80 -0.17 9.99
CA THR A 92 11.68 -1.21 11.01
C THR A 92 10.74 -0.80 12.14
N VAL A 93 10.98 0.34 12.77
CA VAL A 93 10.15 0.83 13.89
C VAL A 93 8.75 1.13 13.43
N GLY A 94 8.62 1.86 12.29
CA GLY A 94 7.32 2.18 11.71
C GLY A 94 6.54 0.93 11.32
N GLY A 95 7.21 -0.06 10.71
CA GLY A 95 6.60 -1.33 10.35
C GLY A 95 6.09 -2.12 11.57
N LEU A 96 6.88 -2.21 12.65
CA LEU A 96 6.47 -2.86 13.90
C LEU A 96 5.24 -2.16 14.52
N MET A 97 5.27 -0.83 14.60
CA MET A 97 4.13 -0.04 15.12
C MET A 97 2.88 -0.24 14.28
N PHE A 98 3.02 -0.19 12.96
CA PHE A 98 1.91 -0.40 12.03
C PHE A 98 1.33 -1.81 12.16
N GLY A 99 2.19 -2.83 12.19
CA GLY A 99 1.79 -4.23 12.30
C GLY A 99 1.04 -4.54 13.60
N PHE A 100 1.55 -4.04 14.72
CA PHE A 100 0.88 -4.17 16.02
C PHE A 100 -0.46 -3.41 16.04
N GLY A 101 -0.45 -2.15 15.54
CA GLY A 101 -1.64 -1.31 15.48
C GLY A 101 -2.77 -1.90 14.63
N MET A 102 -2.44 -2.55 13.49
CA MET A 102 -3.47 -3.15 12.64
C MET A 102 -4.17 -4.35 13.29
N VAL A 103 -3.52 -5.03 14.23
CA VAL A 103 -4.16 -6.11 15.00
C VAL A 103 -5.14 -5.52 16.01
N LEU A 104 -4.75 -4.47 16.74
CA LEU A 104 -5.65 -3.78 17.69
C LEU A 104 -6.87 -3.17 16.98
N ALA A 105 -6.68 -2.57 15.81
CA ALA A 105 -7.76 -1.97 15.01
C ALA A 105 -8.51 -3.01 14.13
N SER A 106 -8.22 -4.30 14.28
CA SER A 106 -8.84 -5.39 13.52
C SER A 106 -8.70 -5.26 11.99
N GLY A 107 -7.68 -4.56 11.51
CA GLY A 107 -7.41 -4.42 10.07
C GLY A 107 -6.47 -3.27 9.74
N CYS A 108 -5.77 -3.36 8.60
CA CYS A 108 -4.90 -2.31 8.09
C CYS A 108 -5.69 -1.20 7.37
N GLY A 109 -5.01 -0.15 6.87
CA GLY A 109 -5.65 0.98 6.19
C GLY A 109 -6.56 0.57 5.02
N SER A 110 -6.11 -0.34 4.14
CA SER A 110 -6.96 -0.83 3.03
C SER A 110 -8.18 -1.60 3.54
N LYS A 111 -8.01 -2.45 4.58
CA LYS A 111 -9.14 -3.18 5.18
C LYS A 111 -10.14 -2.25 5.86
N THR A 112 -9.65 -1.15 6.45
CA THR A 112 -10.50 -0.09 7.00
C THR A 112 -11.42 0.50 5.92
N LEU A 113 -10.87 0.86 4.76
CA LEU A 113 -11.66 1.37 3.62
C LEU A 113 -12.68 0.36 3.11
N VAL A 114 -12.26 -0.90 2.95
CA VAL A 114 -13.14 -2.00 2.52
C VAL A 114 -14.29 -2.20 3.52
N ARG A 115 -14.02 -2.12 4.83
CA ARG A 115 -15.04 -2.24 5.87
C ARG A 115 -16.00 -1.04 5.91
N ILE A 116 -15.52 0.17 5.64
CA ILE A 116 -16.40 1.36 5.52
C ILE A 116 -17.45 1.10 4.43
N GLY A 117 -17.04 0.62 3.26
CA GLY A 117 -17.97 0.27 2.19
C GLY A 117 -18.92 -0.87 2.57
N GLY A 118 -18.54 -1.78 3.45
CA GLY A 118 -19.38 -2.83 4.01
C GLY A 118 -20.35 -2.39 5.11
N GLY A 119 -20.32 -1.10 5.54
CA GLY A 119 -21.20 -0.55 6.57
C GLY A 119 -20.61 -0.52 7.98
N ASN A 120 -19.31 -0.75 8.16
CA ASN A 120 -18.69 -0.78 9.49
C ASN A 120 -18.34 0.63 9.97
N LEU A 121 -19.09 1.13 10.97
CA LEU A 121 -18.91 2.47 11.55
C LEU A 121 -17.63 2.59 12.41
N LYS A 122 -17.15 1.50 13.03
CA LYS A 122 -15.86 1.50 13.73
C LYS A 122 -14.74 1.90 12.79
N SER A 123 -14.79 1.41 11.55
CA SER A 123 -13.80 1.70 10.52
C SER A 123 -13.81 3.17 10.07
N VAL A 124 -14.94 3.88 10.17
CA VAL A 124 -15.00 5.33 9.94
C VAL A 124 -14.19 6.07 11.01
N VAL A 125 -14.33 5.67 12.29
CA VAL A 125 -13.55 6.26 13.39
C VAL A 125 -12.06 5.94 13.22
N VAL A 126 -11.72 4.70 12.89
CA VAL A 126 -10.33 4.30 12.58
C VAL A 126 -9.75 5.12 11.43
N PHE A 127 -10.51 5.34 10.35
CA PHE A 127 -10.11 6.17 9.21
C PHE A 127 -9.74 7.59 9.64
N ILE A 128 -10.59 8.23 10.45
CA ILE A 128 -10.36 9.60 10.92
C ILE A 128 -9.11 9.65 11.83
N VAL A 129 -9.03 8.78 12.83
CA VAL A 129 -7.91 8.79 13.80
C VAL A 129 -6.59 8.43 13.12
N LEU A 130 -6.58 7.42 12.25
CA LEU A 130 -5.41 7.04 11.46
C LEU A 130 -4.96 8.22 10.55
N GLY A 131 -5.89 8.86 9.87
CA GLY A 131 -5.57 9.97 8.97
C GLY A 131 -5.03 11.19 9.71
N VAL A 132 -5.60 11.56 10.86
CA VAL A 132 -5.08 12.65 11.71
C VAL A 132 -3.69 12.29 12.24
N ALA A 133 -3.48 11.09 12.78
CA ALA A 133 -2.17 10.63 13.26
C ALA A 133 -1.12 10.58 12.12
N ALA A 134 -1.52 10.12 10.93
CA ALA A 134 -0.67 10.11 9.75
C ALA A 134 -0.32 11.54 9.30
N PHE A 135 -1.29 12.46 9.26
CA PHE A 135 -1.04 13.84 8.87
C PHE A 135 -0.11 14.54 9.88
N ALA A 136 -0.31 14.33 11.18
CA ALA A 136 0.60 14.81 12.21
C ALA A 136 2.03 14.26 12.04
N THR A 137 2.18 13.03 11.53
CA THR A 137 3.49 12.41 11.29
C THR A 137 4.10 12.80 9.94
N LEU A 138 3.30 13.26 8.98
CA LEU A 138 3.79 13.82 7.72
C LEU A 138 4.31 15.25 7.90
N ARG A 139 3.57 16.10 8.61
CA ARG A 139 3.80 17.57 8.65
C ARG A 139 3.67 18.22 10.04
N GLY A 140 3.24 17.47 11.07
CA GLY A 140 2.96 17.98 12.41
C GLY A 140 4.04 17.64 13.43
N ILE A 141 3.61 17.56 14.70
CA ILE A 141 4.50 17.39 15.86
C ILE A 141 5.27 16.06 15.81
N THR A 142 4.63 14.98 15.41
CA THR A 142 5.26 13.65 15.31
C THR A 142 6.21 13.56 14.12
N ALA A 143 6.08 14.43 13.09
CA ALA A 143 7.07 14.57 12.03
C ALA A 143 8.41 15.08 12.58
N VAL A 144 8.39 16.06 13.48
CA VAL A 144 9.61 16.59 14.12
C VAL A 144 10.32 15.48 14.90
N ALA A 145 9.58 14.71 15.70
CA ALA A 145 10.14 13.59 16.45
C ALA A 145 10.72 12.51 15.52
N ARG A 146 9.99 12.11 14.46
CA ARG A 146 10.43 11.12 13.48
C ARG A 146 11.75 11.56 12.81
N VAL A 147 11.80 12.78 12.28
CA VAL A 147 12.97 13.31 11.57
C VAL A 147 14.16 13.50 12.51
N ALA A 148 13.92 13.86 13.78
CA ALA A 148 14.97 14.03 14.77
C ALA A 148 15.55 12.70 15.30
N THR A 149 14.83 11.59 15.12
CA THR A 149 15.19 10.27 15.69
C THR A 149 15.42 9.22 14.59
N VAL A 150 14.37 8.50 14.22
CA VAL A 150 14.46 7.29 13.37
C VAL A 150 14.90 7.56 11.94
N ASP A 151 14.56 8.71 11.36
CA ASP A 151 14.95 9.07 9.99
C ASP A 151 16.43 9.45 9.87
N ARG A 152 17.11 9.75 10.99
CA ARG A 152 18.56 10.04 10.98
C ARG A 152 19.41 8.81 10.72
N VAL A 153 18.88 7.65 11.08
CA VAL A 153 19.62 6.38 10.90
C VAL A 153 19.29 5.83 9.51
N ALA A 154 20.14 6.17 8.58
CA ALA A 154 19.97 5.80 7.17
C ALA A 154 21.30 5.36 6.57
N VAL A 155 21.23 4.59 5.49
CA VAL A 155 22.37 4.20 4.66
C VAL A 155 22.15 4.77 3.25
N GLU A 156 23.14 5.47 2.73
CA GLU A 156 23.12 5.96 1.36
C GLU A 156 23.63 4.87 0.41
N LEU A 157 22.80 4.46 -0.54
CA LEU A 157 23.12 3.44 -1.53
C LEU A 157 23.32 4.12 -2.89
N ALA A 158 24.53 4.04 -3.41
CA ALA A 158 24.86 4.62 -4.71
C ALA A 158 23.96 4.07 -5.82
N GLY A 159 23.21 4.95 -6.50
CA GLY A 159 22.36 4.61 -7.64
C GLY A 159 20.95 4.15 -7.31
N GLY A 160 20.60 3.86 -6.04
CA GLY A 160 19.25 3.45 -5.61
C GLY A 160 19.25 2.22 -4.71
N GLN A 161 18.11 1.97 -4.06
CA GLN A 161 17.95 0.86 -3.12
C GLN A 161 17.19 -0.35 -3.70
N ASP A 162 16.93 -0.37 -4.99
CA ASP A 162 16.28 -1.52 -5.64
C ASP A 162 17.28 -2.61 -6.03
N LEU A 163 16.89 -3.87 -5.84
CA LEU A 163 17.73 -5.02 -6.14
C LEU A 163 18.22 -5.05 -7.61
N PRO A 164 17.41 -4.67 -8.63
CA PRO A 164 17.89 -4.57 -10.00
C PRO A 164 19.06 -3.60 -10.19
N THR A 165 19.04 -2.45 -9.53
CA THR A 165 20.14 -1.47 -9.59
C THR A 165 21.41 -2.04 -8.96
N LEU A 166 21.30 -2.70 -7.81
CA LEU A 166 22.44 -3.32 -7.13
C LEU A 166 23.01 -4.50 -7.93
N ALA A 167 22.13 -5.36 -8.49
CA ALA A 167 22.56 -6.47 -9.33
C ALA A 167 23.21 -5.99 -10.63
N ALA A 168 22.68 -4.94 -11.26
CA ALA A 168 23.25 -4.32 -12.43
C ALA A 168 24.70 -3.83 -12.17
N ALA A 169 24.90 -3.16 -11.02
CA ALA A 169 26.23 -2.69 -10.61
C ALA A 169 27.19 -3.84 -10.28
N ALA A 170 26.71 -4.91 -9.62
CA ALA A 170 27.56 -6.05 -9.21
C ALA A 170 27.93 -6.96 -10.37
N PHE A 171 27.04 -7.18 -11.33
CA PHE A 171 27.22 -8.16 -12.41
C PHE A 171 27.46 -7.53 -13.80
N GLY A 172 27.50 -6.19 -13.90
CA GLY A 172 27.67 -5.48 -15.17
C GLY A 172 26.50 -5.64 -16.15
N LEU A 173 25.29 -5.92 -15.66
CA LEU A 173 24.07 -6.08 -16.45
C LEU A 173 23.41 -4.73 -16.72
N ALA A 174 22.62 -4.64 -17.79
CA ALA A 174 21.71 -3.52 -17.95
C ALA A 174 20.59 -3.59 -16.87
N LYS A 175 20.22 -2.45 -16.28
CA LYS A 175 19.19 -2.38 -15.23
C LYS A 175 17.86 -3.03 -15.66
N ALA A 176 17.46 -2.85 -16.93
CA ALA A 176 16.27 -3.46 -17.50
C ALA A 176 16.33 -4.99 -17.51
N GLN A 177 17.50 -5.56 -17.84
CA GLN A 177 17.72 -7.01 -17.81
C GLN A 177 17.69 -7.56 -16.39
N ALA A 178 18.37 -6.87 -15.46
CA ALA A 178 18.35 -7.24 -14.05
C ALA A 178 16.92 -7.20 -13.45
N ALA A 179 16.12 -6.19 -13.81
CA ALA A 179 14.71 -6.09 -13.40
C ALA A 179 13.87 -7.26 -13.94
N LEU A 180 13.98 -7.60 -15.23
CA LEU A 180 13.29 -8.75 -15.80
C LEU A 180 13.68 -10.06 -15.14
N LEU A 181 14.99 -10.32 -14.97
CA LEU A 181 15.49 -11.56 -14.39
C LEU A 181 15.05 -11.72 -12.92
N LEU A 182 15.27 -10.69 -12.09
CA LEU A 182 14.91 -10.75 -10.67
C LEU A 182 13.39 -10.75 -10.47
N GLY A 183 12.66 -9.94 -11.24
CA GLY A 183 11.20 -9.93 -11.22
C GLY A 183 10.60 -11.28 -11.61
N ALA A 184 11.12 -11.92 -12.69
CA ALA A 184 10.69 -13.24 -13.12
C ALA A 184 11.07 -14.33 -12.09
N LEU A 185 12.26 -14.30 -11.54
CA LEU A 185 12.75 -15.28 -10.58
C LEU A 185 11.94 -15.21 -9.27
N ILE A 186 11.89 -14.04 -8.64
CA ILE A 186 11.24 -13.88 -7.34
C ILE A 186 9.71 -13.90 -7.48
N GLY A 187 9.16 -13.15 -8.43
CA GLY A 187 7.72 -13.12 -8.68
C GLY A 187 7.20 -14.48 -9.17
N GLY A 188 7.92 -15.14 -10.07
CA GLY A 188 7.62 -16.49 -10.52
C GLY A 188 7.68 -17.52 -9.40
N ALA A 189 8.70 -17.46 -8.53
CA ALA A 189 8.81 -18.35 -7.37
C ALA A 189 7.62 -18.20 -6.41
N LEU A 190 7.17 -16.97 -6.14
CA LEU A 190 5.98 -16.71 -5.30
C LEU A 190 4.70 -17.29 -5.91
N ILE A 191 4.52 -17.16 -7.22
CA ILE A 191 3.38 -17.72 -7.95
C ILE A 191 3.42 -19.25 -7.91
N VAL A 192 4.58 -19.85 -8.21
CA VAL A 192 4.76 -21.31 -8.17
C VAL A 192 4.51 -21.83 -6.75
N TRP A 193 5.07 -21.20 -5.72
CA TRP A 193 4.84 -21.56 -4.34
C TRP A 193 3.35 -21.52 -3.96
N THR A 194 2.62 -20.51 -4.43
CA THR A 194 1.17 -20.41 -4.22
C THR A 194 0.44 -21.55 -4.90
N LEU A 195 0.70 -21.80 -6.18
CA LEU A 195 -0.01 -22.77 -7.01
C LEU A 195 0.40 -24.22 -6.74
N ALA A 196 1.49 -24.45 -6.00
CA ALA A 196 1.97 -25.80 -5.67
C ALA A 196 1.01 -26.56 -4.74
N ARG A 197 0.13 -25.89 -4.02
CA ARG A 197 -0.85 -26.50 -3.11
C ARG A 197 -2.27 -26.25 -3.60
N SER A 198 -3.18 -27.18 -3.28
CA SER A 198 -4.61 -27.08 -3.66
C SER A 198 -5.30 -25.83 -3.10
N GLU A 199 -4.94 -25.42 -1.87
CA GLU A 199 -5.45 -24.21 -1.22
C GLU A 199 -5.15 -22.96 -2.05
N GLY A 200 -3.96 -22.89 -2.69
CA GLY A 200 -3.56 -21.77 -3.54
C GLY A 200 -4.29 -21.71 -4.89
N ARG A 201 -4.98 -22.78 -5.28
CA ARG A 201 -5.74 -22.87 -6.55
C ARG A 201 -7.23 -22.57 -6.38
N SER A 202 -7.68 -22.23 -5.18
CA SER A 202 -9.08 -21.87 -4.97
C SER A 202 -9.44 -20.60 -5.74
N ALA A 203 -10.69 -20.49 -6.19
CA ALA A 203 -11.15 -19.35 -6.98
C ALA A 203 -10.95 -18.00 -6.25
N ASP A 204 -11.15 -17.98 -4.94
CA ASP A 204 -10.97 -16.77 -4.13
C ASP A 204 -9.50 -16.38 -3.99
N VAL A 205 -8.58 -17.35 -3.84
CA VAL A 205 -7.13 -17.08 -3.81
C VAL A 205 -6.65 -16.58 -5.17
N LEU A 206 -7.10 -17.18 -6.26
CA LEU A 206 -6.75 -16.74 -7.61
C LEU A 206 -7.30 -15.34 -7.91
N LEU A 207 -8.58 -15.10 -7.61
CA LEU A 207 -9.20 -13.79 -7.84
C LEU A 207 -8.55 -12.70 -6.95
N GLY A 208 -8.40 -12.95 -5.65
CA GLY A 208 -7.81 -12.02 -4.71
C GLY A 208 -6.32 -11.78 -4.99
N GLY A 209 -5.56 -12.84 -5.26
CA GLY A 209 -4.14 -12.72 -5.54
C GLY A 209 -3.85 -12.11 -6.91
N ALA A 210 -4.24 -12.78 -7.99
CA ALA A 210 -3.95 -12.29 -9.34
C ALA A 210 -4.69 -10.99 -9.66
N GLY A 211 -5.96 -10.84 -9.23
CA GLY A 211 -6.73 -9.62 -9.48
C GLY A 211 -6.13 -8.40 -8.79
N ILE A 212 -5.81 -8.48 -7.50
CA ILE A 212 -5.20 -7.36 -6.76
C ILE A 212 -3.78 -7.09 -7.28
N GLY A 213 -2.99 -8.12 -7.55
CA GLY A 213 -1.66 -7.95 -8.14
C GLY A 213 -1.70 -7.24 -9.49
N ALA A 214 -2.65 -7.60 -10.36
CA ALA A 214 -2.87 -6.95 -11.65
C ALA A 214 -3.31 -5.49 -11.50
N VAL A 215 -4.19 -5.18 -10.53
CA VAL A 215 -4.60 -3.80 -10.24
C VAL A 215 -3.42 -2.95 -9.80
N VAL A 216 -2.52 -3.48 -8.93
CA VAL A 216 -1.31 -2.77 -8.50
C VAL A 216 -0.37 -2.52 -9.69
N ALA A 217 -0.17 -3.52 -10.56
CA ALA A 217 0.64 -3.36 -11.78
C ALA A 217 0.02 -2.34 -12.75
N ALA A 218 -1.30 -2.38 -12.95
CA ALA A 218 -2.01 -1.41 -13.78
C ALA A 218 -1.91 0.02 -13.21
N MET A 219 -1.93 0.17 -11.88
CA MET A 219 -1.77 1.47 -11.24
C MET A 219 -0.35 2.05 -11.47
N TRP A 220 0.67 1.20 -11.47
CA TRP A 220 2.04 1.60 -11.87
C TRP A 220 2.09 2.10 -13.30
N TRP A 221 1.34 1.46 -14.22
CA TRP A 221 1.24 1.91 -15.60
C TRP A 221 0.50 3.25 -15.71
N VAL A 222 -0.60 3.43 -14.96
CA VAL A 222 -1.37 4.68 -14.96
C VAL A 222 -0.52 5.84 -14.47
N SER A 223 0.19 5.70 -13.35
CA SER A 223 1.01 6.80 -12.82
C SER A 223 2.30 7.01 -13.60
N GLY A 224 2.95 5.93 -14.05
CA GLY A 224 4.30 5.97 -14.62
C GLY A 224 4.36 6.10 -16.13
N ARG A 225 3.29 5.72 -16.86
CA ARG A 225 3.25 5.80 -18.32
C ARG A 225 2.18 6.77 -18.80
N LEU A 226 0.93 6.61 -18.36
CA LEU A 226 -0.16 7.49 -18.76
C LEU A 226 0.02 8.89 -18.17
N GLY A 227 0.35 8.98 -16.86
CA GLY A 227 0.53 10.24 -16.15
C GLY A 227 1.92 10.88 -16.30
N TYR A 228 2.80 10.31 -17.11
CA TYR A 228 4.15 10.84 -17.31
C TYR A 228 4.17 11.95 -18.34
N VAL A 229 4.75 13.09 -17.97
CA VAL A 229 5.01 14.23 -18.85
C VAL A 229 6.49 14.58 -18.75
N ALA A 230 7.20 14.54 -19.89
CA ALA A 230 8.64 14.78 -19.91
C ALA A 230 8.98 16.24 -19.56
N GLU A 231 8.10 17.18 -19.90
CA GLU A 231 8.24 18.60 -19.62
C GLU A 231 6.84 19.21 -19.40
N ASP A 232 6.52 19.55 -18.15
CA ASP A 232 5.27 20.24 -17.79
C ASP A 232 5.35 21.70 -18.27
N PRO A 233 4.38 22.17 -19.06
CA PRO A 233 4.38 23.55 -19.59
C PRO A 233 4.45 24.65 -18.55
N ASN A 234 4.04 24.38 -17.28
CA ASN A 234 4.02 25.36 -16.20
C ASN A 234 5.32 25.38 -15.39
N THR A 235 5.96 24.23 -15.21
CA THR A 235 7.15 24.11 -14.35
C THR A 235 8.44 23.91 -15.14
N LEU A 236 8.35 23.57 -16.42
CA LEU A 236 9.47 23.19 -17.32
C LEU A 236 10.30 22.03 -16.75
N GLN A 237 9.67 21.17 -15.95
CA GLN A 237 10.29 20.00 -15.32
C GLN A 237 9.50 18.74 -15.66
N GLU A 238 10.14 17.60 -15.49
CA GLU A 238 9.48 16.31 -15.56
C GLU A 238 8.40 16.20 -14.48
N ALA A 239 7.22 15.70 -14.84
CA ALA A 239 6.11 15.57 -13.92
C ALA A 239 5.41 14.21 -14.05
N PHE A 240 4.93 13.72 -12.91
CA PHE A 240 3.97 12.62 -12.81
C PHE A 240 2.63 13.21 -12.38
N VAL A 241 1.77 13.42 -13.36
CA VAL A 241 0.53 14.18 -13.19
C VAL A 241 -0.41 13.48 -12.20
N ALA A 242 -1.09 14.29 -11.38
CA ALA A 242 -2.04 13.86 -10.35
C ALA A 242 -1.44 12.96 -9.25
N THR A 243 -0.11 12.89 -9.11
CA THR A 243 0.54 12.25 -7.96
C THR A 243 0.83 13.25 -6.85
N ASN A 244 0.84 12.79 -5.60
CA ASN A 244 1.10 13.67 -4.47
C ASN A 244 2.60 13.86 -4.19
N SER A 245 3.41 12.87 -4.55
CA SER A 245 4.87 12.87 -4.37
C SER A 245 5.64 13.45 -5.56
N GLN A 246 4.96 13.80 -6.65
CA GLN A 246 5.55 14.13 -7.96
C GLN A 246 6.47 13.03 -8.50
N ARG A 247 6.25 11.80 -8.06
CA ARG A 247 6.92 10.58 -8.52
C ARG A 247 5.90 9.53 -8.92
N MET A 248 6.36 8.45 -9.54
CA MET A 248 5.49 7.30 -9.79
C MET A 248 4.98 6.73 -8.47
N GLU A 249 3.66 6.56 -8.41
CA GLU A 249 2.95 5.98 -7.27
C GLU A 249 2.08 4.80 -7.73
N SER A 250 1.85 3.85 -6.84
CA SER A 250 0.80 2.86 -6.95
C SER A 250 -0.02 2.87 -5.66
N LEU A 251 -0.88 1.87 -5.46
CA LEU A 251 -1.79 1.84 -4.32
C LEU A 251 -1.06 1.88 -2.98
N SER A 252 -1.44 2.81 -2.14
CA SER A 252 -1.08 2.95 -0.73
C SER A 252 -2.25 3.59 0.00
N PHE A 253 -2.38 3.41 1.34
CA PHE A 253 -3.59 3.85 2.05
C PHE A 253 -3.34 4.54 3.40
N VAL A 254 -2.10 4.89 3.77
CA VAL A 254 -1.87 5.69 4.98
C VAL A 254 -1.76 7.17 4.63
N ALA A 255 -0.78 7.56 3.82
CA ALA A 255 -0.65 8.94 3.37
C ALA A 255 -1.87 9.41 2.55
N PRO A 256 -2.45 8.62 1.62
CA PRO A 256 -3.69 8.98 0.94
C PRO A 256 -4.89 9.23 1.85
N ILE A 257 -5.06 8.46 2.93
CA ILE A 257 -6.10 8.73 3.93
C ILE A 257 -5.86 10.10 4.59
N ALA A 258 -4.62 10.41 4.99
CA ALA A 258 -4.27 11.71 5.54
C ALA A 258 -4.56 12.86 4.56
N TYR A 259 -4.16 12.70 3.30
CA TYR A 259 -4.44 13.69 2.24
C TYR A 259 -5.93 13.81 1.91
N THR A 260 -6.70 12.74 2.03
CA THR A 260 -8.15 12.79 1.86
C THR A 260 -8.80 13.66 2.94
N ILE A 261 -8.37 13.52 4.20
CA ILE A 261 -8.86 14.36 5.29
C ILE A 261 -8.41 15.81 5.09
N ASP A 262 -7.16 16.06 4.73
CA ASP A 262 -6.63 17.40 4.43
C ASP A 262 -7.44 18.07 3.30
N TRP A 263 -7.71 17.35 2.22
CA TRP A 263 -8.51 17.84 1.10
C TRP A 263 -9.97 18.14 1.50
N LEU A 264 -10.60 17.30 2.33
CA LEU A 264 -11.95 17.53 2.82
C LEU A 264 -12.04 18.74 3.75
N LEU A 265 -11.05 18.92 4.65
CA LEU A 265 -11.02 20.02 5.60
C LEU A 265 -10.74 21.37 4.92
N PHE A 266 -9.92 21.37 3.88
CA PHE A 266 -9.52 22.57 3.15
C PHE A 266 -10.07 22.60 1.72
N PHE A 267 -11.27 22.08 1.52
CA PHE A 267 -11.90 21.95 0.19
C PHE A 267 -12.04 23.29 -0.57
N SER A 268 -12.19 24.40 0.15
CA SER A 268 -12.28 25.74 -0.44
C SER A 268 -10.95 26.29 -0.95
N ASP A 269 -9.83 25.70 -0.54
CA ASP A 269 -8.49 26.10 -0.97
C ASP A 269 -8.19 25.53 -2.37
N LYS A 270 -8.09 26.38 -3.38
CA LYS A 270 -7.81 26.00 -4.77
C LYS A 270 -6.43 25.34 -4.96
N SER A 271 -5.52 25.45 -3.99
CA SER A 271 -4.23 24.74 -4.04
C SER A 271 -4.37 23.24 -3.72
N LYS A 272 -5.48 22.84 -3.13
CA LYS A 272 -5.79 21.44 -2.80
C LYS A 272 -6.45 20.75 -3.96
N VAL A 273 -5.67 20.02 -4.72
CA VAL A 273 -6.15 19.27 -5.88
C VAL A 273 -6.37 17.80 -5.55
N LEU A 274 -7.26 17.16 -6.31
CA LEU A 274 -7.42 15.71 -6.25
C LEU A 274 -6.15 15.03 -6.76
N THR A 275 -5.73 13.99 -6.04
CA THR A 275 -4.59 13.17 -6.41
C THR A 275 -4.99 11.71 -6.56
N LEU A 276 -4.16 10.93 -7.23
CA LEU A 276 -4.31 9.48 -7.41
C LEU A 276 -4.62 8.77 -6.08
N GLY A 277 -3.92 9.13 -5.01
CA GLY A 277 -4.15 8.55 -3.69
C GLY A 277 -5.53 8.87 -3.10
N ILE A 278 -6.01 10.12 -3.24
CA ILE A 278 -7.33 10.56 -2.74
C ILE A 278 -8.44 9.82 -3.48
N VAL A 279 -8.39 9.79 -4.82
CA VAL A 279 -9.42 9.10 -5.60
C VAL A 279 -9.37 7.59 -5.41
N SER A 280 -8.18 7.02 -5.15
CA SER A 280 -8.04 5.61 -4.82
C SER A 280 -8.70 5.26 -3.48
N THR A 281 -8.58 6.13 -2.48
CA THR A 281 -9.25 5.97 -1.19
C THR A 281 -10.77 5.92 -1.38
N ALA A 282 -11.35 6.86 -2.13
CA ALA A 282 -12.78 6.88 -2.45
C ALA A 282 -13.20 5.66 -3.29
N GLY A 283 -12.41 5.30 -4.31
CA GLY A 283 -12.68 4.16 -5.19
C GLY A 283 -12.77 2.83 -4.44
N VAL A 284 -11.88 2.57 -3.48
CA VAL A 284 -11.93 1.35 -2.66
C VAL A 284 -13.22 1.28 -1.85
N VAL A 285 -13.64 2.38 -1.22
CA VAL A 285 -14.91 2.44 -0.47
C VAL A 285 -16.09 2.17 -1.38
N VAL A 286 -16.14 2.83 -2.54
CA VAL A 286 -17.23 2.64 -3.53
C VAL A 286 -17.25 1.18 -4.04
N GLY A 287 -16.12 0.63 -4.41
CA GLY A 287 -16.04 -0.73 -4.94
C GLY A 287 -16.46 -1.79 -3.92
N SER A 288 -16.03 -1.65 -2.66
CA SER A 288 -16.45 -2.54 -1.59
C SER A 288 -17.94 -2.39 -1.25
N ALA A 289 -18.48 -1.15 -1.29
CA ALA A 289 -19.91 -0.89 -1.07
C ALA A 289 -20.78 -1.52 -2.18
N LEU A 290 -20.38 -1.34 -3.44
CA LEU A 290 -21.08 -1.95 -4.57
C LEU A 290 -21.14 -3.48 -4.43
N TRP A 291 -20.01 -4.11 -4.08
CA TRP A 291 -20.00 -5.55 -3.85
C TRP A 291 -20.84 -5.96 -2.64
N ALA A 292 -20.72 -5.24 -1.51
CA ALA A 292 -21.47 -5.56 -0.29
C ALA A 292 -22.99 -5.45 -0.49
N LEU A 293 -23.44 -4.44 -1.23
CA LEU A 293 -24.86 -4.27 -1.58
C LEU A 293 -25.33 -5.36 -2.55
N ALA A 294 -24.56 -5.65 -3.59
CA ALA A 294 -24.90 -6.69 -4.58
C ALA A 294 -24.98 -8.09 -3.96
N SER A 295 -24.05 -8.40 -3.04
CA SER A 295 -23.99 -9.68 -2.32
C SER A 295 -24.90 -9.74 -1.08
N ARG A 296 -25.62 -8.65 -0.77
CA ARG A 296 -26.46 -8.51 0.45
C ARG A 296 -25.69 -8.73 1.75
N SER A 297 -24.39 -8.45 1.75
CA SER A 297 -23.51 -8.58 2.91
C SER A 297 -23.29 -7.26 3.66
N PHE A 298 -23.91 -6.18 3.19
CA PHE A 298 -23.85 -4.88 3.87
C PHE A 298 -24.51 -4.95 5.24
N ARG A 299 -23.78 -4.51 6.30
CA ARG A 299 -24.26 -4.50 7.68
C ARG A 299 -23.76 -3.29 8.43
N TRP A 300 -24.65 -2.60 9.14
CA TRP A 300 -24.24 -1.59 10.11
C TRP A 300 -23.61 -2.26 11.31
N GLU A 301 -22.35 -1.90 11.61
CA GLU A 301 -21.60 -2.45 12.73
C GLU A 301 -20.97 -1.31 13.54
N GLY A 302 -21.32 -1.20 14.85
CA GLY A 302 -20.76 -0.25 15.80
C GLY A 302 -19.79 -0.92 16.79
N PHE A 303 -19.23 -0.13 17.71
CA PHE A 303 -18.37 -0.65 18.78
C PHE A 303 -19.17 -1.53 19.76
N ALA A 304 -18.56 -2.61 20.23
CA ALA A 304 -19.19 -3.53 21.16
C ALA A 304 -19.14 -3.01 22.60
N ASN A 305 -18.02 -2.41 23.01
CA ASN A 305 -17.77 -1.91 24.35
C ASN A 305 -16.66 -0.85 24.36
N ALA A 306 -16.35 -0.29 25.51
CA ALA A 306 -15.30 0.73 25.68
C ALA A 306 -13.90 0.20 25.36
N GLU A 307 -13.63 -1.06 25.68
CA GLU A 307 -12.34 -1.70 25.37
C GLU A 307 -12.13 -1.86 23.87
N ASP A 308 -13.15 -2.30 23.13
CA ASP A 308 -13.15 -2.38 21.67
C ASP A 308 -12.86 -1.00 21.05
N THR A 309 -13.50 0.05 21.57
CA THR A 309 -13.26 1.43 21.16
C THR A 309 -11.81 1.85 21.41
N ALA A 310 -11.29 1.62 22.63
CA ALA A 310 -9.92 1.99 22.99
C ALA A 310 -8.88 1.27 22.11
N ASN A 311 -9.05 -0.03 21.88
CA ASN A 311 -8.18 -0.82 21.02
C ASN A 311 -8.14 -0.27 19.58
N HIS A 312 -9.30 0.06 19.01
CA HIS A 312 -9.38 0.64 17.67
C HIS A 312 -8.73 2.03 17.59
N LEU A 313 -8.90 2.89 18.60
CA LEU A 313 -8.29 4.23 18.65
C LEU A 313 -6.76 4.14 18.74
N VAL A 314 -6.25 3.34 19.70
CA VAL A 314 -4.80 3.14 19.88
C VAL A 314 -4.20 2.49 18.62
N GLY A 315 -4.87 1.46 18.09
CA GLY A 315 -4.45 0.79 16.87
C GLY A 315 -4.39 1.75 15.66
N ALA A 316 -5.38 2.63 15.51
CA ALA A 316 -5.41 3.64 14.46
C ALA A 316 -4.27 4.65 14.58
N MET A 317 -3.97 5.13 15.79
CA MET A 317 -2.83 6.03 16.04
C MET A 317 -1.50 5.35 15.69
N LEU A 318 -1.29 4.11 16.15
CA LEU A 318 -0.08 3.34 15.85
C LEU A 318 0.07 3.08 14.34
N MET A 319 -1.03 2.79 13.64
CA MET A 319 -1.00 2.64 12.18
C MET A 319 -0.71 3.95 11.46
N GLY A 320 -1.26 5.07 11.93
CA GLY A 320 -1.01 6.39 11.32
C GLY A 320 0.45 6.79 11.44
N VAL A 321 1.00 6.76 12.68
CA VAL A 321 2.41 7.08 12.94
C VAL A 321 3.35 6.08 12.27
N GLY A 322 3.12 4.78 12.49
CA GLY A 322 3.96 3.72 11.98
C GLY A 322 3.96 3.64 10.46
N GLY A 323 2.79 3.82 9.82
CA GLY A 323 2.68 3.77 8.37
C GLY A 323 3.39 4.92 7.65
N VAL A 324 3.41 6.11 8.23
CA VAL A 324 4.19 7.23 7.69
C VAL A 324 5.69 6.99 7.90
N ALA A 325 6.10 6.54 9.08
CA ALA A 325 7.49 6.21 9.35
C ALA A 325 8.01 5.08 8.43
N ALA A 326 7.18 4.07 8.16
CA ALA A 326 7.51 2.98 7.24
C ALA A 326 7.34 3.34 5.75
N LEU A 327 7.00 4.59 5.40
CA LEU A 327 6.70 5.04 4.03
C LEU A 327 5.56 4.27 3.34
N GLY A 328 4.65 3.67 4.11
CA GLY A 328 3.48 2.99 3.56
C GLY A 328 2.84 1.97 4.51
N CYS A 329 1.75 1.38 4.03
CA CYS A 329 1.00 0.33 4.72
C CYS A 329 1.32 -1.06 4.14
N THR A 330 0.57 -2.07 4.55
CA THR A 330 0.69 -3.42 3.97
C THR A 330 0.56 -3.44 2.44
N VAL A 331 -0.37 -2.65 1.86
CA VAL A 331 -0.49 -2.54 0.40
C VAL A 331 0.62 -1.66 -0.16
N GLY A 332 0.89 -0.49 0.44
CA GLY A 332 1.91 0.43 -0.04
C GLY A 332 3.31 -0.20 -0.03
N GLN A 333 3.74 -0.77 1.09
CA GLN A 333 5.06 -1.44 1.16
C GLN A 333 5.00 -2.89 0.67
N GLY A 334 3.99 -3.67 1.13
CA GLY A 334 3.96 -5.10 0.87
C GLY A 334 3.57 -5.50 -0.55
N LEU A 335 2.78 -4.69 -1.28
CA LEU A 335 2.46 -4.94 -2.68
C LEU A 335 3.20 -3.95 -3.59
N SER A 336 2.89 -2.67 -3.50
CA SER A 336 3.44 -1.65 -4.39
C SER A 336 4.96 -1.53 -4.25
N GLY A 337 5.47 -1.42 -3.02
CA GLY A 337 6.90 -1.28 -2.77
C GLY A 337 7.71 -2.55 -3.08
N VAL A 338 7.26 -3.71 -2.60
CA VAL A 338 7.93 -4.99 -2.88
C VAL A 338 7.92 -5.32 -4.37
N SER A 339 6.88 -4.91 -5.12
CA SER A 339 6.84 -5.12 -6.57
C SER A 339 7.99 -4.40 -7.31
N THR A 340 8.51 -3.31 -6.76
CA THR A 340 9.68 -2.58 -7.31
C THR A 340 11.02 -3.20 -6.89
N LEU A 341 11.02 -4.25 -6.08
CA LEU A 341 12.22 -4.89 -5.51
C LEU A 341 13.06 -3.93 -4.63
N ALA A 342 12.45 -2.91 -4.02
CA ALA A 342 13.13 -1.99 -3.12
C ALA A 342 13.43 -2.63 -1.77
N ILE A 343 14.68 -2.56 -1.30
CA ILE A 343 15.14 -3.16 -0.03
C ILE A 343 14.34 -2.62 1.16
N GLY A 344 14.10 -1.31 1.20
CA GLY A 344 13.31 -0.68 2.25
C GLY A 344 11.91 -1.27 2.39
N SER A 345 11.30 -1.69 1.26
CA SER A 345 9.99 -2.31 1.25
C SER A 345 9.98 -3.73 1.80
N PHE A 346 11.04 -4.51 1.57
CA PHE A 346 11.20 -5.83 2.20
C PHE A 346 11.40 -5.69 3.71
N ILE A 347 12.21 -4.73 4.19
CA ILE A 347 12.41 -4.46 5.61
C ILE A 347 11.07 -4.04 6.25
N ALA A 348 10.35 -3.10 5.64
CA ALA A 348 9.06 -2.63 6.14
C ALA A 348 8.03 -3.76 6.21
N LEU A 349 7.90 -4.58 5.15
CA LEU A 349 6.97 -5.72 5.13
C LEU A 349 7.30 -6.75 6.22
N ALA A 350 8.57 -7.13 6.36
CA ALA A 350 9.01 -8.06 7.40
C ALA A 350 8.70 -7.52 8.80
N SER A 351 8.94 -6.22 9.03
CA SER A 351 8.65 -5.54 10.30
C SER A 351 7.15 -5.44 10.57
N ILE A 352 6.32 -5.17 9.54
CA ILE A 352 4.85 -5.18 9.65
C ILE A 352 4.36 -6.57 10.07
N ILE A 353 4.87 -7.63 9.44
CA ILE A 353 4.50 -9.01 9.78
C ILE A 353 4.93 -9.33 11.22
N ALA A 354 6.15 -8.97 11.62
CA ALA A 354 6.62 -9.18 12.98
C ALA A 354 5.76 -8.43 14.01
N GLY A 355 5.43 -7.17 13.74
CA GLY A 355 4.52 -6.37 14.58
C GLY A 355 3.12 -7.00 14.69
N ALA A 356 2.61 -7.55 13.59
CA ALA A 356 1.33 -8.27 13.58
C ALA A 356 1.37 -9.55 14.43
N VAL A 357 2.43 -10.35 14.31
CA VAL A 357 2.63 -11.55 15.15
C VAL A 357 2.66 -11.18 16.62
N LEU A 358 3.39 -10.12 16.99
CA LEU A 358 3.41 -9.62 18.37
C LEU A 358 2.02 -9.17 18.84
N GLY A 359 1.27 -8.47 17.97
CA GLY A 359 -0.10 -8.03 18.28
C GLY A 359 -1.06 -9.19 18.49
N VAL A 360 -1.01 -10.23 17.64
CA VAL A 360 -1.86 -11.42 17.78
C VAL A 360 -1.54 -12.16 19.09
N ARG A 361 -0.25 -12.36 19.39
CA ARG A 361 0.17 -12.98 20.67
C ARG A 361 -0.24 -12.15 21.88
N TYR A 362 -0.14 -10.82 21.79
CA TYR A 362 -0.58 -9.93 22.87
C TYR A 362 -2.08 -10.05 23.11
N GLN A 363 -2.92 -10.11 22.07
CA GLN A 363 -4.36 -10.31 22.22
C GLN A 363 -4.68 -11.68 22.83
N ALA A 364 -4.03 -12.76 22.39
CA ALA A 364 -4.19 -14.09 22.97
C ALA A 364 -3.85 -14.10 24.46
N TRP A 365 -2.69 -13.53 24.83
CA TRP A 365 -2.27 -13.42 26.23
C TRP A 365 -3.26 -12.62 27.11
N ARG A 366 -3.88 -11.56 26.56
CA ARG A 366 -4.92 -10.80 27.30
C ARG A 366 -6.17 -11.61 27.56
N ILE A 367 -6.63 -12.38 26.55
CA ILE A 367 -7.83 -13.23 26.67
C ILE A 367 -7.62 -14.34 27.71
N GLU A 368 -6.42 -14.92 27.79
CA GLU A 368 -6.09 -15.96 28.76
C GLU A 368 -6.07 -15.45 30.21
N ARG A 369 -5.99 -14.15 30.43
CA ARG A 369 -5.91 -13.52 31.75
C ARG A 369 -7.19 -12.77 32.19
N ALA A 370 -8.15 -12.60 31.29
CA ALA A 370 -9.44 -11.99 31.53
C ALA A 370 -10.46 -13.05 32.01
#